data_767e68cebbf4fb82d4c082a492606e56
#
_entry.id   767e68cebbf4fb82d4c082a492606e56
#
_cell.length_a   1.000
_cell.length_b   1.000
_cell.length_c   1.000
_cell.angle_alpha   90.00
_cell.angle_beta   90.00
_cell.angle_gamma   90.00
#
_symmetry.space_group_name_H-M   'P 1'
#
loop_
_entity.id
_entity.type
_entity.pdbx_description
1 polymer ?
#
loop_
_entity_poly.entity_id
_entity_poly.type
_entity_poly.pdbx_seq_one_letter_code
_entity_poly.pdbx_strand_id
1 'polypeptide(L)'
;LLFAQALGFDGPERFELAATVEFIHTATLLHDDVVDESSLRRGRQTANVLFGNAASVLVGDFLYSRAFQMMVDARDMRIMQILADATNVIAEGEVLQLMNMHDASLDETAYLRVIRSKTAKLFEASARLGAVLAQSDDRIEQACADYGQALGTAFQVIDDVLDYDGDVAEMGKNLGDDFREGKATLPLIAAMQRGNASER
;
A
#
# COMPACT_ATOMS: atom_id res chain seq x y z
N LEU A 1 15.05 5.47 2.47
CA LEU A 1 16.52 5.45 2.59
C LEU A 1 17.20 6.05 1.36
N LEU A 2 16.93 5.52 0.15
CA LEU A 2 17.61 5.94 -1.08
C LEU A 2 17.42 7.42 -1.41
N PHE A 3 16.20 7.97 -1.24
CA PHE A 3 15.94 9.39 -1.46
C PHE A 3 16.73 10.29 -0.50
N ALA A 4 16.75 9.97 0.80
CA ALA A 4 17.53 10.73 1.77
C ALA A 4 19.02 10.75 1.38
N GLN A 5 19.58 9.59 1.05
CA GLN A 5 20.96 9.47 0.63
C GLN A 5 21.26 10.21 -0.68
N ALA A 6 20.39 10.07 -1.70
CA ALA A 6 20.56 10.78 -2.98
C ALA A 6 20.52 12.29 -2.84
N LEU A 7 19.81 12.81 -1.82
CA LEU A 7 19.72 14.22 -1.49
C LEU A 7 20.76 14.68 -0.45
N GLY A 8 21.72 13.80 -0.13
CA GLY A 8 22.87 14.15 0.72
C GLY A 8 22.64 14.01 2.23
N PHE A 9 21.56 13.38 2.66
CA PHE A 9 21.30 13.13 4.08
C PHE A 9 21.77 11.73 4.51
N ASP A 10 22.75 11.69 5.41
CA ASP A 10 23.36 10.46 5.94
C ASP A 10 23.09 10.21 7.43
N GLY A 11 22.25 11.04 8.07
CA GLY A 11 21.88 10.90 9.47
C GLY A 11 21.19 9.59 9.81
N PRO A 12 21.29 9.10 11.07
CA PRO A 12 20.67 7.85 11.52
C PRO A 12 19.14 7.89 11.49
N GLU A 13 18.53 9.07 11.54
CA GLU A 13 17.07 9.28 11.53
C GLU A 13 16.40 8.65 10.31
N ARG A 14 17.13 8.52 9.19
CA ARG A 14 16.63 7.84 8.00
C ARG A 14 16.28 6.37 8.24
N PHE A 15 16.99 5.68 9.15
CA PHE A 15 16.70 4.28 9.50
C PHE A 15 15.50 4.17 10.41
N GLU A 16 15.34 5.12 11.34
CA GLU A 16 14.19 5.17 12.23
C GLU A 16 12.89 5.42 11.46
N LEU A 17 12.91 6.35 10.50
CA LEU A 17 11.77 6.61 9.63
C LEU A 17 11.49 5.46 8.66
N ALA A 18 12.53 4.81 8.12
CA ALA A 18 12.33 3.61 7.31
C ALA A 18 11.66 2.50 8.13
N ALA A 19 12.09 2.29 9.37
CA ALA A 19 11.44 1.32 10.27
C ALA A 19 10.00 1.73 10.59
N THR A 20 9.71 3.03 10.78
CA THR A 20 8.35 3.54 10.98
C THR A 20 7.43 3.19 9.81
N VAL A 21 7.89 3.40 8.58
CA VAL A 21 7.16 3.02 7.35
C VAL A 21 6.92 1.51 7.28
N GLU A 22 7.92 0.68 7.62
CA GLU A 22 7.79 -0.78 7.66
C GLU A 22 6.79 -1.24 8.74
N PHE A 23 6.71 -0.57 9.89
CA PHE A 23 5.72 -0.87 10.92
C PHE A 23 4.31 -0.56 10.42
N ILE A 24 4.09 0.58 9.76
CA ILE A 24 2.81 0.93 9.14
C ILE A 24 2.44 -0.12 8.08
N HIS A 25 3.36 -0.41 7.15
CA HIS A 25 3.14 -1.39 6.10
C HIS A 25 2.82 -2.78 6.64
N THR A 26 3.58 -3.25 7.64
CA THR A 26 3.34 -4.56 8.25
C THR A 26 2.00 -4.61 8.97
N ALA A 27 1.61 -3.52 9.65
CA ALA A 27 0.31 -3.42 10.29
C ALA A 27 -0.84 -3.54 9.29
N THR A 28 -0.76 -2.81 8.15
CA THR A 28 -1.78 -2.91 7.10
C THR A 28 -1.85 -4.32 6.52
N LEU A 29 -0.72 -4.97 6.26
CA LEU A 29 -0.71 -6.35 5.77
C LEU A 29 -1.39 -7.34 6.73
N LEU A 30 -1.20 -7.19 8.04
CA LEU A 30 -1.82 -8.04 9.05
C LEU A 30 -3.35 -7.84 9.12
N HIS A 31 -3.81 -6.63 8.91
CA HIS A 31 -5.22 -6.31 8.84
C HIS A 31 -5.84 -6.78 7.52
N ASP A 32 -5.18 -6.54 6.39
CA ASP A 32 -5.63 -6.95 5.07
C ASP A 32 -5.80 -8.47 4.97
N ASP A 33 -4.82 -9.25 5.49
CA ASP A 33 -4.92 -10.70 5.51
C ASP A 33 -6.18 -11.22 6.23
N VAL A 34 -6.67 -10.48 7.22
CA VAL A 34 -7.93 -10.81 7.91
C VAL A 34 -9.15 -10.39 7.10
N VAL A 35 -9.12 -9.19 6.52
CA VAL A 35 -10.23 -8.63 5.73
C VAL A 35 -10.45 -9.43 4.44
N ASP A 36 -9.37 -9.76 3.76
CA ASP A 36 -9.36 -10.52 2.49
C ASP A 36 -9.45 -12.05 2.71
N GLU A 37 -9.50 -12.52 3.97
CA GLU A 37 -9.48 -13.95 4.33
C GLU A 37 -8.29 -14.70 3.69
N SER A 38 -7.17 -14.00 3.48
CA SER A 38 -5.99 -14.53 2.80
C SER A 38 -5.33 -15.66 3.60
N SER A 39 -4.99 -16.75 2.94
CA SER A 39 -4.34 -17.91 3.57
C SER A 39 -2.83 -17.99 3.29
N LEU A 40 -2.36 -17.35 2.22
CA LEU A 40 -0.97 -17.39 1.77
C LEU A 40 -0.47 -15.98 1.45
N ARG A 41 0.76 -15.70 1.86
CA ARG A 41 1.50 -14.49 1.51
C ARG A 41 2.97 -14.83 1.30
N ARG A 42 3.50 -14.55 0.11
CA ARG A 42 4.91 -14.85 -0.26
C ARG A 42 5.29 -16.33 -0.01
N GLY A 43 4.37 -17.24 -0.35
CA GLY A 43 4.58 -18.69 -0.21
C GLY A 43 4.51 -19.23 1.23
N ARG A 44 4.07 -18.41 2.19
CA ARG A 44 3.91 -18.80 3.60
C ARG A 44 2.48 -18.58 4.06
N GLN A 45 2.05 -19.37 5.02
CA GLN A 45 0.77 -19.13 5.70
C GLN A 45 0.76 -17.75 6.37
N THR A 46 -0.38 -17.08 6.25
CA THR A 46 -0.62 -15.77 6.87
C THR A 46 -0.76 -15.86 8.39
N ALA A 47 -0.58 -14.73 9.07
CA ALA A 47 -0.65 -14.68 10.54
C ALA A 47 -2.04 -15.05 11.08
N ASN A 48 -3.11 -14.64 10.38
CA ASN A 48 -4.49 -14.98 10.74
C ASN A 48 -4.75 -16.49 10.68
N VAL A 49 -4.14 -17.22 9.73
CA VAL A 49 -4.24 -18.70 9.66
C VAL A 49 -3.46 -19.36 10.78
N LEU A 50 -2.25 -18.88 11.09
CA LEU A 50 -1.38 -19.49 12.10
C LEU A 50 -1.81 -19.19 13.54
N PHE A 51 -2.26 -17.97 13.81
CA PHE A 51 -2.48 -17.47 15.18
C PHE A 51 -3.93 -17.02 15.42
N GLY A 52 -4.76 -17.04 14.38
CA GLY A 52 -6.14 -16.57 14.42
C GLY A 52 -6.31 -15.06 14.17
N ASN A 53 -7.50 -14.67 13.70
CA ASN A 53 -7.83 -13.29 13.32
C ASN A 53 -7.59 -12.29 14.45
N ALA A 54 -7.98 -12.64 15.69
CA ALA A 54 -7.82 -11.74 16.84
C ALA A 54 -6.35 -11.40 17.11
N ALA A 55 -5.45 -12.38 17.02
CA ALA A 55 -4.02 -12.14 17.19
C ALA A 55 -3.46 -11.27 16.06
N SER A 56 -3.83 -11.53 14.80
CA SER A 56 -3.39 -10.74 13.66
C SER A 56 -3.81 -9.27 13.81
N VAL A 57 -5.07 -9.01 14.12
CA VAL A 57 -5.61 -7.65 14.33
C VAL A 57 -4.87 -6.94 15.46
N LEU A 58 -4.76 -7.57 16.65
CA LEU A 58 -4.14 -6.94 17.82
C LEU A 58 -2.64 -6.67 17.64
N VAL A 59 -1.93 -7.53 16.91
CA VAL A 59 -0.51 -7.27 16.57
C VAL A 59 -0.42 -6.15 15.55
N GLY A 60 -1.31 -6.07 14.57
CA GLY A 60 -1.42 -4.95 13.65
C GLY A 60 -1.63 -3.63 14.39
N ASP A 61 -2.59 -3.57 15.33
CA ASP A 61 -2.86 -2.41 16.16
C ASP A 61 -1.64 -2.00 16.99
N PHE A 62 -0.93 -2.98 17.56
CA PHE A 62 0.30 -2.72 18.30
C PHE A 62 1.38 -2.08 17.42
N LEU A 63 1.63 -2.64 16.22
CA LEU A 63 2.63 -2.10 15.28
C LEU A 63 2.24 -0.68 14.83
N TYR A 64 0.97 -0.46 14.54
CA TYR A 64 0.45 0.84 14.16
C TYR A 64 0.65 1.88 15.27
N SER A 65 0.25 1.52 16.51
CA SER A 65 0.46 2.38 17.67
C SER A 65 1.95 2.65 17.92
N ARG A 66 2.81 1.65 17.73
CA ARG A 66 4.27 1.82 17.85
C ARG A 66 4.84 2.75 16.79
N ALA A 67 4.34 2.66 15.54
CA ALA A 67 4.72 3.59 14.48
C ALA A 67 4.41 5.04 14.87
N PHE A 68 3.23 5.33 15.46
CA PHE A 68 2.91 6.68 15.95
C PHE A 68 3.87 7.15 17.05
N GLN A 69 4.27 6.29 17.98
CA GLN A 69 5.30 6.65 18.97
C GLN A 69 6.63 7.01 18.30
N MET A 70 7.05 6.25 17.29
CA MET A 70 8.28 6.51 16.53
C MET A 70 8.18 7.83 15.76
N MET A 71 7.00 8.18 15.20
CA MET A 71 6.77 9.49 14.58
C MET A 71 6.94 10.63 15.59
N VAL A 72 6.45 10.48 16.81
CA VAL A 72 6.61 11.48 17.90
C VAL A 72 8.08 11.60 18.29
N ASP A 73 8.80 10.48 18.39
CA ASP A 73 10.23 10.45 18.75
C ASP A 73 11.11 11.16 17.71
N ALA A 74 10.67 11.23 16.45
CA ALA A 74 11.34 12.01 15.40
C ALA A 74 11.37 13.54 15.67
N ARG A 75 10.49 14.03 16.56
CA ARG A 75 10.41 15.45 17.00
C ARG A 75 10.28 16.45 15.87
N ASP A 76 9.76 16.04 14.74
CA ASP A 76 9.47 16.87 13.59
C ASP A 76 7.99 16.77 13.23
N MET A 77 7.26 17.86 13.41
CA MET A 77 5.82 17.92 13.14
C MET A 77 5.49 17.73 11.65
N ARG A 78 6.43 18.06 10.75
CA ARG A 78 6.24 17.85 9.32
C ARG A 78 6.25 16.36 8.96
N ILE A 79 7.19 15.61 9.55
CA ILE A 79 7.23 14.13 9.44
C ILE A 79 5.93 13.52 9.98
N MET A 80 5.52 13.96 11.18
CA MET A 80 4.28 13.51 11.81
C MET A 80 3.07 13.75 10.90
N GLN A 81 2.95 14.97 10.34
CA GLN A 81 1.84 15.33 9.45
C GLN A 81 1.80 14.46 8.19
N ILE A 82 2.94 14.28 7.52
CA ILE A 82 3.03 13.48 6.29
C ILE A 82 2.57 12.03 6.53
N LEU A 83 3.04 11.43 7.62
CA LEU A 83 2.70 10.03 7.94
C LEU A 83 1.27 9.89 8.47
N ALA A 84 0.78 10.84 9.28
CA ALA A 84 -0.60 10.84 9.74
C ALA A 84 -1.59 11.01 8.57
N ASP A 85 -1.31 11.94 7.65
CA ASP A 85 -2.12 12.11 6.44
C ASP A 85 -2.06 10.86 5.56
N ALA A 86 -0.89 10.25 5.42
CA ALA A 86 -0.74 9.02 4.63
C ALA A 86 -1.55 7.88 5.22
N THR A 87 -1.49 7.66 6.53
CA THR A 87 -2.24 6.59 7.21
C THR A 87 -3.75 6.79 7.12
N ASN A 88 -4.22 8.05 7.22
CA ASN A 88 -5.63 8.36 7.02
C ASN A 88 -6.10 8.06 5.60
N VAL A 89 -5.34 8.49 4.58
CA VAL A 89 -5.67 8.25 3.17
C VAL A 89 -5.65 6.76 2.84
N ILE A 90 -4.72 5.99 3.42
CA ILE A 90 -4.67 4.52 3.26
C ILE A 90 -5.95 3.89 3.82
N ALA A 91 -6.35 4.26 5.04
CA ALA A 91 -7.57 3.75 5.66
C ALA A 91 -8.84 4.12 4.85
N GLU A 92 -8.91 5.34 4.31
CA GLU A 92 -9.99 5.74 3.38
C GLU A 92 -9.97 4.88 2.10
N GLY A 93 -8.78 4.55 1.58
CA GLY A 93 -8.60 3.70 0.41
C GLY A 93 -9.11 2.28 0.63
N GLU A 94 -8.86 1.71 1.83
CA GLU A 94 -9.38 0.39 2.22
C GLU A 94 -10.91 0.37 2.26
N VAL A 95 -11.52 1.37 2.92
CA VAL A 95 -12.98 1.49 2.97
C VAL A 95 -13.56 1.67 1.57
N LEU A 96 -12.92 2.49 0.72
CA LEU A 96 -13.35 2.69 -0.65
C LEU A 96 -13.28 1.39 -1.47
N GLN A 97 -12.24 0.59 -1.29
CA GLN A 97 -12.13 -0.72 -1.94
C GLN A 97 -13.26 -1.65 -1.52
N LEU A 98 -13.55 -1.76 -0.21
CA LEU A 98 -14.67 -2.56 0.30
C LEU A 98 -16.02 -2.12 -0.27
N MET A 99 -16.24 -0.81 -0.41
CA MET A 99 -17.48 -0.27 -1.00
C MET A 99 -17.62 -0.61 -2.50
N ASN A 100 -16.50 -0.79 -3.18
CA ASN A 100 -16.45 -1.09 -4.63
C ASN A 100 -16.41 -2.60 -4.93
N MET A 101 -16.39 -3.46 -3.92
CA MET A 101 -16.39 -4.92 -4.14
C MET A 101 -17.68 -5.34 -4.86
N HIS A 102 -17.53 -6.24 -5.83
CA HIS A 102 -18.59 -6.76 -6.68
C HIS A 102 -19.29 -5.69 -7.56
N ASP A 103 -18.72 -4.48 -7.69
CA ASP A 103 -19.25 -3.45 -8.59
C ASP A 103 -18.67 -3.62 -10.00
N ALA A 104 -19.43 -4.27 -10.88
CA ALA A 104 -19.07 -4.45 -12.28
C ALA A 104 -19.07 -3.14 -13.10
N SER A 105 -19.57 -2.03 -12.56
CA SER A 105 -19.59 -0.73 -13.22
C SER A 105 -18.36 0.12 -12.92
N LEU A 106 -17.43 -0.37 -12.10
CA LEU A 106 -16.22 0.36 -11.74
C LEU A 106 -15.39 0.69 -12.97
N ASP A 107 -15.05 1.97 -13.13
CA ASP A 107 -14.21 2.44 -14.22
C ASP A 107 -12.72 2.56 -13.82
N GLU A 108 -11.87 2.79 -14.82
CA GLU A 108 -10.43 2.98 -14.61
C GLU A 108 -10.11 4.13 -13.65
N THR A 109 -10.90 5.22 -13.68
CA THR A 109 -10.68 6.39 -12.81
C THR A 109 -10.93 6.04 -11.34
N ALA A 110 -12.00 5.34 -11.06
CA ALA A 110 -12.34 4.88 -9.72
C ALA A 110 -11.33 3.84 -9.22
N TYR A 111 -10.92 2.89 -10.07
CA TYR A 111 -9.84 1.94 -9.77
C TYR A 111 -8.53 2.65 -9.42
N LEU A 112 -8.06 3.58 -10.26
CA LEU A 112 -6.84 4.33 -10.00
C LEU A 112 -6.92 5.14 -8.70
N ARG A 113 -8.08 5.65 -8.34
CA ARG A 113 -8.28 6.32 -7.06
C ARG A 113 -8.03 5.37 -5.89
N VAL A 114 -8.58 4.15 -5.94
CA VAL A 114 -8.38 3.14 -4.89
C VAL A 114 -6.90 2.82 -4.72
N ILE A 115 -6.21 2.41 -5.79
CA ILE A 115 -4.80 1.98 -5.68
C ILE A 115 -3.86 3.12 -5.30
N ARG A 116 -4.16 4.36 -5.70
CA ARG A 116 -3.40 5.54 -5.28
C ARG A 116 -3.55 5.82 -3.80
N SER A 117 -4.75 5.64 -3.25
CA SER A 117 -5.00 5.83 -1.83
C SER A 117 -4.45 4.67 -1.00
N LYS A 118 -4.78 3.44 -1.35
CA LYS A 118 -4.42 2.23 -0.58
C LYS A 118 -2.91 1.93 -0.64
N THR A 119 -2.32 1.95 -1.83
CA THR A 119 -0.95 1.45 -2.05
C THR A 119 0.04 2.59 -2.31
N ALA A 120 -0.21 3.43 -3.32
CA ALA A 120 0.77 4.43 -3.74
C ALA A 120 1.01 5.52 -2.70
N LYS A 121 0.06 5.77 -1.79
CA LYS A 121 0.18 6.80 -0.75
C LYS A 121 1.36 6.57 0.21
N LEU A 122 1.64 5.33 0.57
CA LEU A 122 2.80 5.04 1.43
C LEU A 122 4.13 5.19 0.67
N PHE A 123 4.16 4.89 -0.63
CA PHE A 123 5.32 5.17 -1.49
C PHE A 123 5.58 6.67 -1.61
N GLU A 124 4.52 7.46 -1.86
CA GLU A 124 4.57 8.93 -1.89
C GLU A 124 5.15 9.49 -0.60
N ALA A 125 4.56 9.13 0.55
CA ALA A 125 5.01 9.59 1.86
C ALA A 125 6.47 9.19 2.13
N SER A 126 6.86 7.96 1.82
CA SER A 126 8.22 7.44 2.03
C SER A 126 9.27 8.20 1.22
N ALA A 127 8.98 8.50 -0.05
CA ALA A 127 9.89 9.28 -0.91
C ALA A 127 9.99 10.74 -0.44
N ARG A 128 8.85 11.34 -0.10
CA ARG A 128 8.73 12.70 0.43
C ARG A 128 9.50 12.88 1.73
N LEU A 129 9.43 11.93 2.66
CA LEU A 129 10.20 11.96 3.91
C LEU A 129 11.71 12.02 3.68
N GLY A 130 12.22 11.40 2.62
CA GLY A 130 13.63 11.52 2.24
C GLY A 130 14.04 12.95 1.92
N ALA A 131 13.19 13.69 1.23
CA ALA A 131 13.42 15.11 0.93
C ALA A 131 13.28 16.00 2.18
N VAL A 132 12.33 15.71 3.06
CA VAL A 132 12.16 16.42 4.34
C VAL A 132 13.38 16.25 5.23
N LEU A 133 13.91 15.03 5.38
CA LEU A 133 15.16 14.79 6.13
C LEU A 133 16.35 15.55 5.56
N ALA A 134 16.45 15.64 4.23
CA ALA A 134 17.49 16.37 3.55
C ALA A 134 17.29 17.90 3.56
N GLN A 135 16.20 18.38 4.18
CA GLN A 135 15.84 19.80 4.22
C GLN A 135 15.78 20.42 2.81
N SER A 136 15.30 19.65 1.85
CA SER A 136 15.14 20.08 0.46
C SER A 136 14.07 21.16 0.33
N ASP A 137 14.12 21.92 -0.77
CA ASP A 137 13.07 22.86 -1.09
C ASP A 137 11.75 22.17 -1.48
N ASP A 138 10.66 22.92 -1.50
CA ASP A 138 9.31 22.41 -1.78
C ASP A 138 9.21 21.77 -3.18
N ARG A 139 9.99 22.23 -4.14
CA ARG A 139 10.00 21.68 -5.51
C ARG A 139 10.59 20.26 -5.54
N ILE A 140 11.69 20.06 -4.84
CA ILE A 140 12.34 18.75 -4.73
C ILE A 140 11.47 17.80 -3.91
N GLU A 141 10.90 18.28 -2.81
CA GLU A 141 9.98 17.49 -2.00
C GLU A 141 8.76 17.02 -2.82
N GLN A 142 8.15 17.93 -3.60
CA GLN A 142 7.02 17.57 -4.47
C GLN A 142 7.44 16.58 -5.56
N ALA A 143 8.61 16.76 -6.17
CA ALA A 143 9.12 15.82 -7.16
C ALA A 143 9.35 14.40 -6.58
N CYS A 144 9.83 14.31 -5.34
CA CYS A 144 9.94 13.04 -4.62
C CYS A 144 8.57 12.41 -4.35
N ALA A 145 7.60 13.21 -3.93
CA ALA A 145 6.23 12.77 -3.70
C ALA A 145 5.60 12.24 -5.00
N ASP A 146 5.71 12.97 -6.09
CA ASP A 146 5.17 12.59 -7.41
C ASP A 146 5.80 11.30 -7.91
N TYR A 147 7.11 11.16 -7.77
CA TYR A 147 7.81 9.93 -8.11
C TYR A 147 7.33 8.74 -7.28
N GLY A 148 7.22 8.92 -5.95
CA GLY A 148 6.73 7.88 -5.05
C GLY A 148 5.32 7.43 -5.42
N GLN A 149 4.41 8.38 -5.69
CA GLN A 149 3.05 8.08 -6.13
C GLN A 149 3.02 7.33 -7.47
N ALA A 150 3.81 7.76 -8.45
CA ALA A 150 3.89 7.09 -9.75
C ALA A 150 4.43 5.66 -9.62
N LEU A 151 5.50 5.47 -8.84
CA LEU A 151 6.09 4.15 -8.58
C LEU A 151 5.09 3.22 -7.88
N GLY A 152 4.42 3.69 -6.83
CA GLY A 152 3.44 2.88 -6.09
C GLY A 152 2.21 2.53 -6.94
N THR A 153 1.77 3.45 -7.81
CA THR A 153 0.70 3.18 -8.78
C THR A 153 1.12 2.09 -9.77
N ALA A 154 2.30 2.22 -10.38
CA ALA A 154 2.83 1.22 -11.31
C ALA A 154 3.03 -0.15 -10.63
N PHE A 155 3.52 -0.15 -9.39
CA PHE A 155 3.68 -1.36 -8.60
C PHE A 155 2.35 -2.11 -8.45
N GLN A 156 1.27 -1.41 -8.05
CA GLN A 156 -0.03 -2.05 -7.86
C GLN A 156 -0.64 -2.53 -9.19
N VAL A 157 -0.54 -1.73 -10.26
CA VAL A 157 -1.03 -2.17 -11.59
C VAL A 157 -0.35 -3.46 -12.03
N ILE A 158 0.95 -3.59 -11.82
CA ILE A 158 1.69 -4.82 -12.15
C ILE A 158 1.28 -5.98 -11.24
N ASP A 159 1.09 -5.73 -9.94
CA ASP A 159 0.63 -6.77 -9.00
C ASP A 159 -0.74 -7.33 -9.44
N ASP A 160 -1.66 -6.46 -9.83
CA ASP A 160 -2.98 -6.85 -10.33
C ASP A 160 -2.92 -7.61 -11.66
N VAL A 161 -2.00 -7.26 -12.56
CA VAL A 161 -1.77 -8.02 -13.80
C VAL A 161 -1.22 -9.41 -13.50
N LEU A 162 -0.26 -9.51 -12.59
CA LEU A 162 0.34 -10.78 -12.20
C LEU A 162 -0.64 -11.72 -11.48
N ASP A 163 -1.71 -11.19 -10.88
CA ASP A 163 -2.78 -12.02 -10.31
C ASP A 163 -3.52 -12.83 -11.38
N TYR A 164 -3.52 -12.39 -12.63
CA TYR A 164 -4.12 -13.10 -13.77
C TYR A 164 -3.11 -13.91 -14.61
N ASP A 165 -1.90 -13.39 -14.79
CA ASP A 165 -0.89 -13.94 -15.74
C ASP A 165 0.46 -14.22 -15.06
N GLY A 166 0.49 -14.42 -13.75
CA GLY A 166 1.70 -14.71 -13.00
C GLY A 166 2.01 -16.20 -12.92
N ASP A 167 3.24 -16.54 -12.52
CA ASP A 167 3.63 -17.90 -12.14
C ASP A 167 3.38 -18.11 -10.63
N VAL A 168 2.51 -19.06 -10.29
CA VAL A 168 2.16 -19.40 -8.91
C VAL A 168 3.40 -19.70 -8.05
N ALA A 169 4.40 -20.38 -8.64
CA ALA A 169 5.61 -20.76 -7.93
C ALA A 169 6.50 -19.55 -7.61
N GLU A 170 6.50 -18.54 -8.47
CA GLU A 170 7.28 -17.31 -8.26
C GLU A 170 6.54 -16.31 -7.35
N MET A 171 5.22 -16.21 -7.49
CA MET A 171 4.42 -15.23 -6.74
C MET A 171 4.13 -15.65 -5.30
N GLY A 172 4.06 -16.96 -5.03
CA GLY A 172 3.74 -17.50 -3.71
C GLY A 172 2.34 -17.15 -3.20
N LYS A 173 1.39 -16.83 -4.12
CA LYS A 173 -0.06 -16.67 -3.88
C LYS A 173 -0.84 -17.39 -4.96
N ASN A 174 -2.14 -17.63 -4.74
CA ASN A 174 -2.99 -18.23 -5.77
C ASN A 174 -3.26 -17.20 -6.88
N LEU A 175 -3.45 -17.66 -8.12
CA LEU A 175 -3.90 -16.80 -9.21
C LEU A 175 -5.41 -16.57 -9.13
N GLY A 176 -5.84 -15.35 -9.50
CA GLY A 176 -7.23 -14.96 -9.55
C GLY A 176 -7.87 -14.75 -8.16
N ASP A 177 -7.08 -14.48 -7.14
CA ASP A 177 -7.58 -14.13 -5.81
C ASP A 177 -8.40 -12.85 -5.86
N ASP A 178 -7.96 -11.82 -6.58
CA ASP A 178 -8.68 -10.56 -6.76
C ASP A 178 -10.08 -10.78 -7.34
N PHE A 179 -10.19 -11.64 -8.34
CA PHE A 179 -11.49 -11.98 -8.95
C PHE A 179 -12.39 -12.74 -7.99
N ARG A 180 -11.84 -13.70 -7.23
CA ARG A 180 -12.61 -14.48 -6.23
C ARG A 180 -13.12 -13.60 -5.09
N GLU A 181 -12.35 -12.61 -4.71
CA GLU A 181 -12.71 -11.62 -3.69
C GLU A 181 -13.69 -10.57 -4.21
N GLY A 182 -13.94 -10.53 -5.52
CA GLY A 182 -14.85 -9.56 -6.15
C GLY A 182 -14.24 -8.20 -6.36
N LYS A 183 -12.91 -8.11 -6.42
CA LYS A 183 -12.17 -6.88 -6.73
C LYS A 183 -12.16 -6.66 -8.25
N ALA A 184 -12.72 -5.55 -8.72
CA ALA A 184 -12.64 -5.14 -10.12
C ALA A 184 -11.30 -4.43 -10.36
N THR A 185 -10.26 -5.19 -10.73
CA THR A 185 -8.93 -4.67 -11.03
C THR A 185 -8.78 -4.31 -12.52
N LEU A 186 -7.72 -3.59 -12.88
CA LEU A 186 -7.56 -3.02 -14.23
C LEU A 186 -7.66 -4.07 -15.36
N PRO A 187 -7.09 -5.28 -15.26
CA PRO A 187 -7.27 -6.30 -16.29
C PRO A 187 -8.73 -6.66 -16.54
N LEU A 188 -9.52 -6.83 -15.47
CA LEU A 188 -10.94 -7.12 -15.58
C LEU A 188 -11.73 -5.93 -16.16
N ILE A 189 -11.47 -4.71 -15.69
CA ILE A 189 -12.08 -3.48 -16.20
C ILE A 189 -11.81 -3.35 -17.71
N ALA A 190 -10.57 -3.56 -18.14
CA ALA A 190 -10.19 -3.49 -19.55
C ALA A 190 -10.87 -4.57 -20.41
N ALA A 191 -10.98 -5.79 -19.88
CA ALA A 191 -11.68 -6.89 -20.54
C ALA A 191 -13.17 -6.58 -20.72
N MET A 192 -13.83 -6.10 -19.66
CA MET A 192 -15.24 -5.71 -19.70
C MET A 192 -15.51 -4.56 -20.66
N GLN A 193 -14.63 -3.56 -20.75
CA GLN A 193 -14.77 -2.44 -21.68
C GLN A 193 -14.65 -2.89 -23.15
N ARG A 194 -13.77 -3.86 -23.44
CA ARG A 194 -13.48 -4.34 -24.81
C ARG A 194 -14.37 -5.51 -25.23
N GLY A 195 -14.94 -6.24 -24.29
CA GLY A 195 -15.78 -7.41 -24.51
C GLY A 195 -17.12 -7.06 -25.15
N ASN A 196 -17.66 -7.99 -25.93
CA ASN A 196 -19.02 -7.91 -26.45
C ASN A 196 -20.07 -8.30 -25.39
N ALA A 197 -21.38 -8.16 -25.73
CA ALA A 197 -22.47 -8.41 -24.77
C ALA A 197 -22.54 -9.83 -24.19
N SER A 198 -21.93 -10.84 -24.84
CA SER A 198 -21.88 -12.21 -24.36
C SER A 198 -20.62 -12.51 -23.52
N GLU A 199 -19.64 -11.62 -23.52
CA GLU A 199 -18.38 -11.73 -22.78
C GLU A 199 -18.38 -10.91 -21.49
N ARG A 200 -19.37 -10.05 -21.33
CA ARG A 200 -19.60 -9.24 -20.13
C ARG A 200 -20.59 -9.95 -19.21
#